data_883aeaf6ae274052e6a8de7eab93d4e1
#
_entry.id   883aeaf6ae274052e6a8de7eab93d4e1
#
_cell.length_a   1.000
_cell.length_b   1.000
_cell.length_c   1.000
_cell.angle_alpha   90.00
_cell.angle_beta   90.00
_cell.angle_gamma   90.00
#
_symmetry.space_group_name_H-M   'P 1'
#
loop_
_entity.id
_entity.type
_entity.pdbx_description
1 polymer ?
#
loop_
_entity_poly.entity_id
_entity_poly.type
_entity_poly.pdbx_seq_one_letter_code
_entity_poly.pdbx_strand_id
1 'polypeptide(L)'
;MVEKTMDKIVALAKSRGFVYPGSEIYGGLANTWDYGNLGVELKNNVKRAWWKKFIQENPYNVGVDCAILMNPQTWVAYGHL
;
A
#
# COMPACT_ATOMS: atom_id res chain seq x y z
N MET A 1 -31.59 -1.96 -1.68
CA MET A 1 -30.26 -2.04 -1.04
C MET A 1 -29.22 -2.47 -2.06
N VAL A 2 -28.12 -1.78 -2.16
CA VAL A 2 -27.05 -2.15 -3.10
C VAL A 2 -26.19 -3.25 -2.48
N GLU A 3 -26.05 -4.34 -3.18
CA GLU A 3 -25.17 -5.41 -2.75
C GLU A 3 -23.72 -5.05 -2.98
N LYS A 4 -22.89 -5.18 -1.95
CA LYS A 4 -21.46 -4.88 -1.99
C LYS A 4 -20.67 -6.17 -2.13
N THR A 5 -20.41 -6.57 -3.35
CA THR A 5 -19.55 -7.72 -3.63
C THR A 5 -18.15 -7.26 -4.00
N MET A 6 -17.17 -8.13 -3.88
CA MET A 6 -15.79 -7.81 -4.28
C MET A 6 -15.71 -7.42 -5.75
N ASP A 7 -16.43 -8.12 -6.62
CA ASP A 7 -16.41 -7.83 -8.06
C ASP A 7 -16.95 -6.44 -8.36
N LYS A 8 -18.01 -6.02 -7.68
CA LYS A 8 -18.59 -4.68 -7.85
C LYS A 8 -17.66 -3.60 -7.33
N ILE A 9 -17.01 -3.84 -6.21
CA ILE A 9 -16.05 -2.89 -5.64
C ILE A 9 -14.85 -2.72 -6.56
N VAL A 10 -14.29 -3.81 -7.09
CA VAL A 10 -13.16 -3.76 -8.02
C VAL A 10 -13.56 -3.03 -9.31
N ALA A 11 -14.73 -3.33 -9.87
CA ALA A 11 -15.21 -2.65 -11.07
C ALA A 11 -15.36 -1.14 -10.84
N LEU A 12 -15.92 -0.75 -9.70
CA LEU A 12 -16.06 0.66 -9.35
C LEU A 12 -14.70 1.34 -9.20
N ALA A 13 -13.77 0.69 -8.52
CA ALA A 13 -12.42 1.23 -8.30
C ALA A 13 -11.69 1.48 -9.62
N LYS A 14 -11.79 0.55 -10.57
CA LYS A 14 -11.22 0.72 -11.91
C LYS A 14 -11.86 1.86 -12.66
N SER A 15 -13.20 1.93 -12.68
CA SER A 15 -13.95 2.92 -13.45
C SER A 15 -13.73 4.34 -12.93
N ARG A 16 -13.45 4.51 -11.65
CA ARG A 16 -13.24 5.82 -11.01
C ARG A 16 -11.79 6.24 -10.93
N GLY A 17 -10.86 5.43 -11.43
CA GLY A 17 -9.45 5.75 -11.42
C GLY A 17 -8.76 5.59 -10.08
N PHE A 18 -9.24 4.68 -9.25
CA PHE A 18 -8.54 4.32 -8.00
C PHE A 18 -7.33 3.44 -8.28
N VAL A 19 -7.50 2.48 -9.17
CA VAL A 19 -6.44 1.53 -9.51
C VAL A 19 -6.44 1.24 -11.02
N TYR A 20 -5.26 0.90 -11.51
CA TYR A 20 -5.05 0.46 -12.89
C TYR A 20 -4.15 -0.77 -12.87
N PRO A 21 -4.27 -1.67 -13.87
CA PRO A 21 -3.30 -2.75 -14.01
C PRO A 21 -1.88 -2.21 -14.17
N GLY A 22 -0.93 -2.78 -13.45
CA GLY A 22 0.46 -2.39 -13.58
C GLY A 22 1.02 -2.69 -14.97
N SER A 23 1.89 -1.82 -15.48
CA SER A 23 2.49 -1.95 -16.80
C SER A 23 1.46 -2.06 -17.95
N GLU A 24 0.35 -1.34 -17.84
CA GLU A 24 -0.79 -1.45 -18.76
C GLU A 24 -0.41 -1.17 -20.20
N ILE A 25 0.47 -0.19 -20.45
CA ILE A 25 0.92 0.16 -21.81
C ILE A 25 1.74 -0.95 -22.46
N TYR A 26 2.23 -1.91 -21.70
CA TYR A 26 2.98 -3.06 -22.17
C TYR A 26 2.18 -4.37 -22.06
N GLY A 27 0.85 -4.28 -22.00
CA GLY A 27 -0.04 -5.42 -21.92
C GLY A 27 -0.38 -5.85 -20.49
N GLY A 28 0.10 -5.13 -19.51
CA GLY A 28 -0.18 -5.42 -18.11
C GLY A 28 0.70 -6.51 -17.51
N LEU A 29 0.61 -6.67 -16.23
CA LEU A 29 1.29 -7.72 -15.45
C LEU A 29 0.30 -8.27 -14.44
N ALA A 30 0.10 -9.59 -14.44
CA ALA A 30 -0.87 -10.23 -13.58
C ALA A 30 -0.64 -9.90 -12.10
N ASN A 31 -1.72 -9.62 -11.38
CA ASN A 31 -1.73 -9.31 -9.94
C ASN A 31 -0.85 -8.11 -9.55
N THR A 32 -0.61 -7.19 -10.49
CA THR A 32 0.16 -5.98 -10.25
C THR A 32 -0.71 -4.78 -10.59
N TRP A 33 -0.77 -3.81 -9.67
CA TRP A 33 -1.66 -2.67 -9.76
C TRP A 33 -0.93 -1.38 -9.44
N ASP A 34 -1.29 -0.34 -10.17
CA ASP A 34 -0.87 1.03 -9.87
C ASP A 34 -2.03 1.79 -9.26
N TYR A 35 -1.73 2.74 -8.36
CA TYR A 35 -2.72 3.63 -7.82
C TYR A 35 -2.94 4.81 -8.76
N GLY A 36 -4.21 5.09 -9.06
CA GLY A 36 -4.58 6.30 -9.78
C GLY A 36 -4.70 7.50 -8.84
N ASN A 37 -5.18 8.62 -9.38
CA ASN A 37 -5.28 9.87 -8.60
C ASN A 37 -6.11 9.72 -7.33
N LEU A 38 -7.24 9.04 -7.39
CA LEU A 38 -8.09 8.80 -6.22
C LEU A 38 -7.51 7.72 -5.32
N GLY A 39 -6.88 6.70 -5.91
CA GLY A 39 -6.28 5.60 -5.15
C GLY A 39 -5.13 6.05 -4.27
N VAL A 40 -4.26 6.93 -4.77
CA VAL A 40 -3.13 7.41 -3.97
C VAL A 40 -3.61 8.27 -2.80
N GLU A 41 -4.67 9.04 -2.96
CA GLU A 41 -5.26 9.81 -1.87
C GLU A 41 -5.84 8.89 -0.79
N LEU A 42 -6.57 7.87 -1.20
CA LEU A 42 -7.10 6.87 -0.28
C LEU A 42 -5.98 6.15 0.46
N LYS A 43 -4.95 5.70 -0.26
CA LYS A 43 -3.78 5.03 0.31
C LYS A 43 -3.12 5.89 1.38
N ASN A 44 -2.87 7.16 1.07
CA ASN A 44 -2.22 8.08 2.00
C ASN A 44 -3.10 8.38 3.22
N ASN A 45 -4.42 8.46 3.03
CA ASN A 45 -5.35 8.65 4.14
C ASN A 45 -5.34 7.45 5.09
N VAL A 46 -5.30 6.24 4.56
CA VAL A 46 -5.19 5.01 5.37
C VAL A 46 -3.88 4.99 6.14
N LYS A 47 -2.77 5.33 5.47
CA LYS A 47 -1.46 5.41 6.12
C LYS A 47 -1.44 6.44 7.26
N ARG A 48 -2.02 7.62 7.05
CA ARG A 48 -2.10 8.66 8.08
C ARG A 48 -2.93 8.23 9.27
N ALA A 49 -4.07 7.58 9.02
CA ALA A 49 -4.94 7.09 10.08
C ALA A 49 -4.24 6.01 10.91
N TRP A 50 -3.53 5.09 10.25
CA TRP A 50 -2.76 4.05 10.92
C TRP A 50 -1.66 4.66 11.81
N TRP A 51 -0.89 5.60 11.24
CA TRP A 51 0.20 6.28 11.94
C TRP A 51 -0.33 7.04 13.16
N LYS A 52 -1.40 7.79 12.97
CA LYS A 52 -2.04 8.53 14.06
C LYS A 52 -2.44 7.61 15.20
N LYS A 53 -3.14 6.52 14.87
CA LYS A 53 -3.67 5.62 15.89
C LYS A 53 -2.59 4.86 16.65
N PHE A 54 -1.62 4.33 15.95
CA PHE A 54 -0.65 3.40 16.56
C PHE A 54 0.64 4.08 17.02
N ILE A 55 0.96 5.22 16.47
CA ILE A 55 2.20 5.94 16.83
C ILE A 55 1.90 7.20 17.63
N GLN A 56 1.13 8.12 17.07
CA GLN A 56 0.93 9.44 17.70
C GLN A 56 0.03 9.40 18.92
N GLU A 57 -0.98 8.55 18.93
CA GLU A 57 -1.89 8.42 20.07
C GLU A 57 -1.35 7.52 21.18
N ASN A 58 -0.24 6.85 20.94
CA ASN A 58 0.41 6.00 21.94
C ASN A 58 1.61 6.74 22.53
N PRO A 59 1.65 7.02 23.84
CA PRO A 59 2.71 7.81 24.46
C PRO A 59 4.07 7.10 24.48
N TYR A 60 4.10 5.79 24.25
CA TYR A 60 5.33 5.01 24.33
C TYR A 60 5.90 4.62 22.96
N ASN A 61 5.23 4.99 21.88
CA ASN A 61 5.68 4.66 20.53
C ASN A 61 6.30 5.87 19.86
N VAL A 62 7.36 5.62 19.12
CA VAL A 62 7.99 6.61 18.26
C VAL A 62 8.17 6.02 16.86
N GLY A 63 8.23 6.88 15.86
CA GLY A 63 8.42 6.44 14.49
C GLY A 63 9.88 6.45 14.09
N VAL A 64 10.25 5.50 13.24
CA VAL A 64 11.54 5.52 12.54
C VAL A 64 11.30 5.21 11.07
N ASP A 65 12.15 5.77 10.25
CA ASP A 65 12.13 5.52 8.80
C ASP A 65 13.53 5.05 8.41
N CYS A 66 13.65 3.75 8.19
CA CYS A 66 14.93 3.11 7.93
C CYS A 66 15.01 2.67 6.47
N ALA A 67 16.22 2.68 5.92
CA ALA A 67 16.45 2.18 4.58
C ALA A 67 16.22 0.67 4.50
N ILE A 68 15.70 0.24 3.37
CA ILE A 68 15.57 -1.20 3.07
C ILE A 68 16.95 -1.77 2.76
N LEU A 69 17.76 -1.00 2.02
CA LEU A 69 19.12 -1.41 1.69
C LEU A 69 20.00 -1.28 2.93
N MET A 70 20.75 -2.32 3.20
CA MET A 70 21.60 -2.38 4.37
C MET A 70 22.83 -3.25 4.11
N ASN A 71 23.82 -3.16 4.98
CA ASN A 71 25.03 -3.95 4.87
C ASN A 71 24.69 -5.45 4.93
N PRO A 72 25.27 -6.29 4.05
CA PRO A 72 25.00 -7.73 4.07
C PRO A 72 25.25 -8.41 5.41
N GLN A 73 26.14 -7.89 6.24
CA GLN A 73 26.38 -8.42 7.58
C GLN A 73 25.14 -8.37 8.47
N THR A 74 24.24 -7.44 8.22
CA THR A 74 22.95 -7.36 8.93
C THR A 74 22.14 -8.64 8.71
N TRP A 75 22.08 -9.12 7.47
CA TRP A 75 21.35 -10.33 7.14
C TRP A 75 22.01 -11.58 7.72
N VAL A 76 23.34 -11.61 7.77
CA VAL A 76 24.09 -12.70 8.41
C VAL A 76 23.75 -12.74 9.90
N ALA A 77 23.75 -11.59 10.57
CA ALA A 77 23.45 -11.50 12.00
C ALA A 77 22.04 -11.98 12.33
N TYR A 78 21.08 -11.73 11.41
CA TYR A 78 19.70 -12.19 11.58
C TYR A 78 19.46 -13.61 11.06
N GLY A 79 20.47 -14.29 10.53
CA GLY A 79 20.35 -15.66 10.05
C GLY A 79 19.67 -15.81 8.70
N HIS A 80 19.62 -14.73 7.88
CA HIS A 80 18.98 -14.75 6.55
C HIS A 80 19.96 -15.06 5.41
N LEU A 81 21.22 -15.19 5.70
CA LEU A 81 22.24 -15.58 4.75
C LEU A 81 23.11 -16.72 5.29
#